data_b684bba34e08a971cd647d3b47a46a41
#
_entry.id   b684bba34e08a971cd647d3b47a46a41
#
_cell.length_a   1.000
_cell.length_b   1.000
_cell.length_c   1.000
_cell.angle_alpha   90.00
_cell.angle_beta   90.00
_cell.angle_gamma   90.00
#
_symmetry.space_group_name_H-M   'P 1'
#
loop_
_entity.id
_entity.type
_entity.pdbx_description
1 polymer ?
#
loop_
_entity_poly.entity_id
_entity_poly.type
_entity_poly.pdbx_seq_one_letter_code
_entity_poly.pdbx_strand_id
1 'polypeptide(L)'
;MSSELAAPPGVVWERIASMDGINHELSPWFRMTAPAGLALSPELVPLGRRWFRSWILLFGVIPFDYDDLCVEELEPGRRFLERSTMLSARVWEHERTLDPVGDGGTRLTDRVRFQPRIRLLTGIHRTIIAATFRHRHRRLRTHFSSTMTASA
;
A
#
# COMPACT_ATOMS: atom_id res chain seq x y z
N MET A 1 -7.56 9.61 0.32
CA MET A 1 -6.49 10.43 0.95
C MET A 1 -5.47 10.74 -0.12
N SER A 2 -4.93 11.97 -0.15
CA SER A 2 -3.91 12.34 -1.14
C SER A 2 -2.72 13.02 -0.47
N SER A 3 -1.55 12.89 -1.09
CA SER A 3 -0.31 13.59 -0.71
C SER A 3 0.51 13.92 -1.95
N GLU A 4 1.21 15.04 -1.89
CA GLU A 4 2.21 15.39 -2.89
C GLU A 4 3.58 14.93 -2.42
N LEU A 5 4.34 14.35 -3.34
CA LEU A 5 5.65 13.76 -3.13
C LEU A 5 6.65 14.47 -4.06
N ALA A 6 7.83 14.76 -3.55
CA ALA A 6 8.88 15.46 -4.29
C ALA A 6 9.74 14.47 -5.11
N ALA A 7 9.08 13.68 -5.96
CA ALA A 7 9.73 12.74 -6.87
C ALA A 7 8.81 12.43 -8.06
N PRO A 8 9.35 12.11 -9.25
CA PRO A 8 8.54 11.75 -10.41
C PRO A 8 7.81 10.42 -10.21
N PRO A 9 6.66 10.21 -10.91
CA PRO A 9 5.81 9.03 -10.73
C PRO A 9 6.54 7.68 -10.85
N GLY A 10 7.49 7.56 -11.78
CA GLY A 10 8.28 6.33 -11.95
C GLY A 10 9.09 5.97 -10.72
N VAL A 11 9.78 6.95 -10.11
CA VAL A 11 10.58 6.75 -8.89
C VAL A 11 9.68 6.40 -7.70
N VAL A 12 8.53 7.06 -7.59
CA VAL A 12 7.54 6.74 -6.55
C VAL A 12 7.02 5.32 -6.76
N TRP A 13 6.72 4.94 -8.00
CA TRP A 13 6.21 3.61 -8.33
C TRP A 13 7.18 2.50 -7.93
N GLU A 14 8.44 2.58 -8.32
CA GLU A 14 9.47 1.60 -7.95
C GLU A 14 9.52 1.35 -6.44
N ARG A 15 9.38 2.41 -5.66
CA ARG A 15 9.34 2.30 -4.20
C ARG A 15 8.09 1.61 -3.68
N ILE A 16 6.90 2.05 -4.10
CA ILE A 16 5.63 1.56 -3.57
C ILE A 16 5.26 0.16 -4.09
N ALA A 17 5.81 -0.26 -5.23
CA ALA A 17 5.61 -1.58 -5.82
C ALA A 17 6.60 -2.64 -5.32
N SER A 18 7.30 -2.39 -4.22
CA SER A 18 8.22 -3.33 -3.61
C SER A 18 7.80 -3.69 -2.19
N MET A 19 8.12 -4.93 -1.73
CA MET A 19 7.86 -5.34 -0.34
C MET A 19 8.62 -4.47 0.68
N ASP A 20 9.83 -4.04 0.34
CA ASP A 20 10.60 -3.13 1.19
C ASP A 20 9.93 -1.76 1.30
N GLY A 21 9.41 -1.24 0.20
CA GLY A 21 8.66 0.01 0.19
C GLY A 21 7.37 -0.09 0.99
N ILE A 22 6.57 -1.14 0.76
CA ILE A 22 5.33 -1.41 1.50
C ILE A 22 5.62 -1.49 3.02
N ASN A 23 6.64 -2.27 3.40
CA ASN A 23 7.00 -2.44 4.80
C ASN A 23 7.62 -1.18 5.42
N HIS A 24 8.35 -0.38 4.64
CA HIS A 24 8.80 0.92 5.09
C HIS A 24 7.62 1.86 5.39
N GLU A 25 6.59 1.89 4.54
CA GLU A 25 5.38 2.70 4.79
C GLU A 25 4.65 2.27 6.06
N LEU A 26 4.58 0.95 6.33
CA LEU A 26 3.83 0.37 7.43
C LEU A 26 4.57 0.41 8.78
N SER A 27 5.91 0.42 8.74
CA SER A 27 6.77 0.40 9.95
C SER A 27 6.56 1.65 10.82
N PRO A 28 6.62 1.54 12.18
CA PRO A 28 6.91 0.33 12.96
C PRO A 28 5.67 -0.50 13.32
N TRP A 29 4.47 -0.06 12.91
CA TRP A 29 3.21 -0.63 13.39
C TRP A 29 2.88 -1.97 12.78
N PHE A 30 3.06 -2.09 11.46
CA PHE A 30 2.74 -3.32 10.75
C PHE A 30 3.87 -3.73 9.82
N ARG A 31 3.90 -5.03 9.52
CA ARG A 31 4.73 -5.64 8.48
C ARG A 31 3.90 -6.64 7.69
N MET A 32 3.99 -6.57 6.38
CA MET A 32 3.43 -7.57 5.46
C MET A 32 4.49 -8.59 5.05
N THR A 33 4.07 -9.85 4.92
CA THR A 33 4.95 -10.93 4.46
C THR A 33 4.68 -11.25 2.99
N ALA A 34 5.69 -11.80 2.32
CA ALA A 34 5.54 -12.39 0.98
C ALA A 34 6.26 -13.76 0.96
N PRO A 35 5.88 -14.65 0.03
CA PRO A 35 6.65 -15.87 -0.22
C PRO A 35 8.12 -15.57 -0.51
N ALA A 36 9.03 -16.42 -0.03
CA ALA A 36 10.45 -16.24 -0.26
C ALA A 36 10.76 -16.26 -1.76
N GLY A 37 11.57 -15.30 -2.21
CA GLY A 37 11.97 -15.16 -3.63
C GLY A 37 10.89 -14.59 -4.55
N LEU A 38 9.72 -14.20 -4.03
CA LEU A 38 8.71 -13.55 -4.86
C LEU A 38 9.14 -12.13 -5.21
N ALA A 39 9.34 -11.88 -6.50
CA ALA A 39 9.48 -10.52 -7.03
C ALA A 39 8.09 -9.94 -7.31
N LEU A 40 7.83 -8.71 -6.86
CA LEU A 40 6.60 -7.97 -7.18
C LEU A 40 6.73 -7.28 -8.55
N SER A 41 7.21 -8.03 -9.55
CA SER A 41 7.32 -7.52 -10.92
C SER A 41 5.93 -7.44 -11.57
N PRO A 42 5.57 -6.32 -12.23
CA PRO A 42 4.25 -6.15 -12.84
C PRO A 42 3.86 -7.28 -13.79
N GLU A 43 4.82 -7.86 -14.50
CA GLU A 43 4.61 -8.94 -15.48
C GLU A 43 4.21 -10.27 -14.82
N LEU A 44 4.52 -10.44 -13.52
CA LEU A 44 4.24 -11.64 -12.75
C LEU A 44 2.94 -11.58 -11.96
N VAL A 45 2.28 -10.42 -11.94
CA VAL A 45 1.03 -10.22 -11.19
C VAL A 45 -0.12 -10.94 -11.89
N PRO A 46 -0.75 -11.95 -11.26
CA PRO A 46 -1.89 -12.64 -11.85
C PRO A 46 -3.16 -11.81 -11.63
N LEU A 47 -3.53 -10.98 -12.61
CA LEU A 47 -4.71 -10.12 -12.50
C LEU A 47 -6.01 -10.90 -12.32
N GLY A 48 -6.92 -10.37 -11.50
CA GLY A 48 -8.27 -10.91 -11.27
C GLY A 48 -8.32 -12.22 -10.49
N ARG A 49 -7.21 -12.68 -9.93
CA ARG A 49 -7.15 -13.89 -9.10
C ARG A 49 -6.23 -13.72 -7.92
N ARG A 50 -6.47 -14.50 -6.88
CA ARG A 50 -5.61 -14.53 -5.72
C ARG A 50 -4.18 -14.87 -6.12
N TRP A 51 -3.24 -14.02 -5.70
CA TRP A 51 -1.80 -14.22 -5.94
C TRP A 51 -1.16 -15.02 -4.82
N PHE A 52 -1.16 -14.47 -3.59
CA PHE A 52 -0.66 -15.14 -2.40
C PHE A 52 -1.36 -14.62 -1.14
N ARG A 53 -1.14 -15.30 -0.01
CA ARG A 53 -1.52 -14.78 1.31
C ARG A 53 -0.37 -14.02 1.91
N SER A 54 -0.60 -12.75 2.22
CA SER A 54 0.28 -11.92 3.01
C SER A 54 -0.20 -11.87 4.45
N TRP A 55 0.63 -12.27 5.40
CA TRP A 55 0.35 -12.02 6.80
C TRP A 55 0.66 -10.57 7.15
N ILE A 56 -0.23 -9.95 7.92
CA ILE A 56 -0.05 -8.62 8.49
C ILE A 56 0.33 -8.81 9.95
N LEU A 57 1.59 -8.50 10.27
CA LEU A 57 2.16 -8.68 11.59
C LEU A 57 2.17 -7.33 12.33
N LEU A 58 1.55 -7.28 13.51
CA LEU A 58 1.64 -6.14 14.41
C LEU A 58 3.05 -6.10 15.01
N PHE A 59 3.68 -4.92 14.99
CA PHE A 59 5.09 -4.70 15.37
C PHE A 59 6.09 -5.63 14.65
N GLY A 60 5.69 -6.15 13.50
CA GLY A 60 6.52 -7.03 12.68
C GLY A 60 6.61 -8.49 13.15
N VAL A 61 5.96 -8.86 14.26
CA VAL A 61 6.10 -10.19 14.90
C VAL A 61 4.79 -10.87 15.28
N ILE A 62 3.74 -10.12 15.64
CA ILE A 62 2.48 -10.70 16.14
C ILE A 62 1.48 -10.81 14.98
N PRO A 63 1.03 -12.01 14.58
CA PRO A 63 -0.01 -12.15 13.57
C PRO A 63 -1.28 -11.40 13.99
N PHE A 64 -1.64 -10.39 13.21
CA PHE A 64 -2.79 -9.51 13.47
C PHE A 64 -3.93 -9.77 12.49
N ASP A 65 -3.59 -9.89 11.21
CA ASP A 65 -4.52 -10.10 10.12
C ASP A 65 -3.81 -10.85 8.97
N TYR A 66 -4.52 -11.21 7.94
CA TYR A 66 -3.94 -11.62 6.67
C TYR A 66 -4.72 -10.98 5.51
N ASP A 67 -4.06 -10.89 4.39
CA ASP A 67 -4.56 -10.41 3.12
C ASP A 67 -4.37 -11.50 2.05
N ASP A 68 -5.45 -12.02 1.51
CA ASP A 68 -5.44 -12.88 0.32
C ASP A 68 -5.37 -11.99 -0.91
N LEU A 69 -4.14 -11.53 -1.20
CA LEU A 69 -3.86 -10.49 -2.18
C LEU A 69 -4.37 -10.84 -3.57
N CYS A 70 -5.21 -9.98 -4.12
CA CYS A 70 -5.73 -10.07 -5.47
C CYS A 70 -5.67 -8.69 -6.13
N VAL A 71 -4.86 -8.55 -7.17
CA VAL A 71 -4.78 -7.33 -7.97
C VAL A 71 -5.74 -7.47 -9.15
N GLU A 72 -6.74 -6.61 -9.23
CA GLU A 72 -7.73 -6.60 -10.31
C GLU A 72 -7.22 -5.84 -11.53
N GLU A 73 -6.60 -4.70 -11.30
CA GLU A 73 -6.12 -3.81 -12.35
C GLU A 73 -4.73 -3.29 -11.99
N LEU A 74 -3.85 -3.21 -13.00
CA LEU A 74 -2.49 -2.75 -12.84
C LEU A 74 -2.06 -1.95 -14.07
N GLU A 75 -1.75 -0.68 -13.85
CA GLU A 75 -1.12 0.23 -14.81
C GLU A 75 0.25 0.62 -14.24
N PRO A 76 1.34 -0.07 -14.63
CA PRO A 76 2.67 0.20 -14.08
C PRO A 76 3.07 1.68 -14.18
N GLY A 77 3.60 2.22 -13.10
CA GLY A 77 3.96 3.64 -13.01
C GLY A 77 2.80 4.59 -12.70
N ARG A 78 1.56 4.14 -12.71
CA ARG A 78 0.39 5.02 -12.60
C ARG A 78 -0.66 4.58 -11.59
N ARG A 79 -1.10 3.31 -11.64
CA ARG A 79 -2.27 2.89 -10.87
C ARG A 79 -2.27 1.39 -10.58
N PHE A 80 -2.79 1.01 -9.42
CA PHE A 80 -3.28 -0.33 -9.18
C PHE A 80 -4.62 -0.31 -8.47
N LEU A 81 -5.40 -1.35 -8.67
CA LEU A 81 -6.60 -1.68 -7.93
C LEU A 81 -6.45 -3.09 -7.36
N GLU A 82 -6.41 -3.16 -6.05
CA GLU A 82 -6.46 -4.39 -5.27
C GLU A 82 -7.89 -4.65 -4.81
N ARG A 83 -8.36 -5.89 -4.95
CA ARG A 83 -9.64 -6.33 -4.42
C ARG A 83 -9.47 -7.69 -3.75
N SER A 84 -9.22 -7.66 -2.47
CA SER A 84 -8.78 -8.79 -1.65
C SER A 84 -9.83 -9.21 -0.62
N THR A 85 -9.58 -10.34 0.06
CA THR A 85 -10.27 -10.73 1.29
C THR A 85 -9.26 -10.84 2.42
N MET A 86 -9.69 -10.41 3.62
CA MET A 86 -8.86 -10.42 4.82
C MET A 86 -9.49 -11.26 5.92
N LEU A 87 -8.74 -11.61 6.96
CA LEU A 87 -9.31 -12.20 8.17
C LEU A 87 -10.38 -11.28 8.77
N SER A 88 -10.10 -9.99 8.86
CA SER A 88 -10.98 -8.96 9.46
C SER A 88 -12.07 -8.46 8.50
N ALA A 89 -11.88 -8.54 7.18
CA ALA A 89 -12.79 -8.01 6.18
C ALA A 89 -13.17 -9.03 5.09
N ARG A 90 -14.46 -9.04 4.71
CA ARG A 90 -14.96 -9.84 3.57
C ARG A 90 -14.58 -9.23 2.24
N VAL A 91 -14.55 -7.90 2.19
CA VAL A 91 -14.12 -7.11 1.04
C VAL A 91 -13.12 -6.10 1.52
N TRP A 92 -11.97 -6.11 0.90
CA TRP A 92 -10.96 -5.08 0.97
C TRP A 92 -10.69 -4.61 -0.45
N GLU A 93 -10.86 -3.31 -0.69
CA GLU A 93 -10.58 -2.69 -1.97
C GLU A 93 -9.66 -1.50 -1.71
N HIS A 94 -8.51 -1.52 -2.34
CA HIS A 94 -7.52 -0.45 -2.24
C HIS A 94 -7.08 -0.04 -3.64
N GLU A 95 -7.40 1.19 -4.01
CA GLU A 95 -6.92 1.83 -5.22
C GLU A 95 -5.85 2.85 -4.86
N ARG A 96 -4.73 2.80 -5.56
CA ARG A 96 -3.68 3.81 -5.49
C ARG A 96 -3.40 4.35 -6.87
N THR A 97 -3.41 5.70 -7.01
CA THR A 97 -3.08 6.41 -8.24
C THR A 97 -1.90 7.35 -8.02
N LEU A 98 -1.10 7.51 -9.09
CA LEU A 98 0.01 8.44 -9.18
C LEU A 98 -0.23 9.39 -10.35
N ASP A 99 -0.42 10.66 -10.06
CA ASP A 99 -0.60 11.71 -11.05
C ASP A 99 0.60 12.66 -11.01
N PRO A 100 1.23 13.00 -12.15
CA PRO A 100 2.30 13.98 -12.16
C PRO A 100 1.80 15.35 -11.71
N VAL A 101 2.59 16.12 -10.95
CA VAL A 101 2.27 17.46 -10.47
C VAL A 101 3.49 18.37 -10.61
N GLY A 102 3.30 19.56 -11.18
CA GLY A 102 4.37 20.56 -11.33
C GLY A 102 5.62 20.00 -12.01
N ASP A 103 6.77 20.55 -11.67
CA ASP A 103 8.06 20.17 -12.28
C ASP A 103 8.69 18.98 -11.55
N GLY A 104 8.17 17.77 -11.83
CA GLY A 104 8.77 16.52 -11.34
C GLY A 104 8.22 15.97 -10.02
N GLY A 105 7.09 16.48 -9.54
CA GLY A 105 6.38 15.93 -8.38
C GLY A 105 5.34 14.90 -8.74
N THR A 106 4.81 14.20 -7.72
CA THR A 106 3.74 13.21 -7.84
C THR A 106 2.65 13.46 -6.81
N ARG A 107 1.39 13.50 -7.25
CA ARG A 107 0.23 13.36 -6.37
C ARG A 107 -0.13 11.89 -6.24
N LEU A 108 0.11 11.33 -5.06
CA LEU A 108 -0.31 9.98 -4.70
C LEU A 108 -1.66 10.04 -4.02
N THR A 109 -2.63 9.27 -4.53
CA THR A 109 -3.99 9.19 -3.97
C THR A 109 -4.33 7.75 -3.64
N ASP A 110 -4.72 7.50 -2.38
CA ASP A 110 -5.27 6.23 -1.92
C ASP A 110 -6.77 6.34 -1.69
N ARG A 111 -7.52 5.40 -2.26
CA ARG A 111 -8.94 5.15 -1.99
C ARG A 111 -9.09 3.76 -1.40
N VAL A 112 -9.77 3.68 -0.26
CA VAL A 112 -10.00 2.41 0.43
C VAL A 112 -11.49 2.23 0.67
N ARG A 113 -11.99 1.05 0.29
CA ARG A 113 -13.33 0.56 0.63
C ARG A 113 -13.18 -0.79 1.33
N PHE A 114 -13.94 -1.01 2.40
CA PHE A 114 -13.91 -2.28 3.10
C PHE A 114 -15.28 -2.67 3.65
N GLN A 115 -15.50 -3.98 3.76
CA GLN A 115 -16.67 -4.55 4.42
C GLN A 115 -16.18 -5.49 5.53
N PRO A 116 -16.28 -5.10 6.82
CA PRO A 116 -15.81 -5.92 7.93
C PRO A 116 -16.65 -7.19 8.06
N ARG A 117 -16.06 -8.28 8.55
CA ARG A 117 -16.79 -9.51 8.86
C ARG A 117 -17.70 -9.34 10.06
N ILE A 118 -17.30 -8.56 11.04
CA ILE A 118 -18.07 -8.23 12.25
C ILE A 118 -18.50 -6.77 12.17
N ARG A 119 -19.77 -6.53 11.87
CA ARG A 119 -20.31 -5.17 11.66
C ARG A 119 -20.17 -4.27 12.88
N LEU A 120 -20.20 -4.82 14.08
CA LEU A 120 -20.02 -4.06 15.33
C LEU A 120 -18.64 -3.40 15.40
N LEU A 121 -17.63 -3.99 14.78
CA LEU A 121 -16.25 -3.46 14.77
C LEU A 121 -15.98 -2.44 13.68
N THR A 122 -16.99 -2.03 12.89
CA THR A 122 -16.81 -1.11 11.75
C THR A 122 -16.12 0.20 12.15
N GLY A 123 -16.49 0.78 13.28
CA GLY A 123 -15.89 2.03 13.77
C GLY A 123 -14.40 1.87 14.09
N ILE A 124 -14.05 0.78 14.76
CA ILE A 124 -12.65 0.44 15.11
C ILE A 124 -11.84 0.22 13.84
N HIS A 125 -12.34 -0.58 12.89
CA HIS A 125 -11.66 -0.81 11.60
C HIS A 125 -11.42 0.50 10.85
N ARG A 126 -12.44 1.37 10.75
CA ARG A 126 -12.29 2.69 10.13
C ARG A 126 -11.16 3.51 10.75
N THR A 127 -11.09 3.53 12.06
CA THR A 127 -10.08 4.28 12.80
C THR A 127 -8.69 3.73 12.52
N ILE A 128 -8.50 2.40 12.58
CA ILE A 128 -7.23 1.74 12.31
C ILE A 128 -6.78 2.01 10.87
N ILE A 129 -7.67 1.80 9.90
CA ILE A 129 -7.37 2.03 8.47
C ILE A 129 -6.98 3.49 8.24
N ALA A 130 -7.77 4.44 8.75
CA ALA A 130 -7.48 5.86 8.59
C ALA A 130 -6.14 6.27 9.23
N ALA A 131 -5.82 5.71 10.41
CA ALA A 131 -4.54 5.96 11.07
C ALA A 131 -3.38 5.36 10.29
N THR A 132 -3.53 4.13 9.78
CA THR A 132 -2.52 3.45 8.97
C THR A 132 -2.22 4.23 7.69
N PHE A 133 -3.25 4.66 6.96
CA PHE A 133 -3.02 5.42 5.71
C PHE A 133 -2.44 6.81 5.97
N ARG A 134 -2.85 7.51 7.03
CA ARG A 134 -2.18 8.77 7.44
C ARG A 134 -0.70 8.54 7.75
N HIS A 135 -0.37 7.44 8.41
CA HIS A 135 1.01 7.08 8.72
C HIS A 135 1.80 6.78 7.44
N ARG A 136 1.28 5.95 6.53
CA ARG A 136 1.89 5.62 5.24
C ARG A 136 2.20 6.88 4.43
N HIS A 137 1.22 7.77 4.28
CA HIS A 137 1.39 9.04 3.56
C HIS A 137 2.47 9.93 4.20
N ARG A 138 2.53 10.01 5.54
CA ARG A 138 3.59 10.75 6.24
C ARG A 138 4.97 10.15 5.95
N ARG A 139 5.10 8.82 6.02
CA ARG A 139 6.36 8.11 5.74
C ARG A 139 6.86 8.35 4.33
N LEU A 140 5.97 8.29 3.34
CA LEU A 140 6.31 8.58 1.94
C LEU A 140 6.76 10.03 1.75
N ARG A 141 6.03 11.01 2.32
CA ARG A 141 6.47 12.42 2.25
C ARG A 141 7.87 12.61 2.84
N THR A 142 8.14 12.08 4.03
CA THR A 142 9.46 12.18 4.65
C THR A 142 10.54 11.53 3.80
N HIS A 143 10.27 10.34 3.24
CA HIS A 143 11.23 9.64 2.39
C HIS A 143 11.63 10.46 1.17
N PHE A 144 10.64 10.96 0.41
CA PHE A 144 10.91 11.71 -0.83
C PHE A 144 11.37 13.15 -0.60
N SER A 145 11.09 13.76 0.56
CA SER A 145 11.67 15.07 0.91
C SER A 145 13.16 14.95 1.26
N SER A 146 13.56 13.88 1.95
CA SER A 146 14.95 13.67 2.35
C SER A 146 15.86 13.34 1.17
N THR A 147 15.34 12.69 0.13
CA THR A 147 16.11 12.30 -1.05
C THR A 147 16.52 13.50 -1.89
N MET A 148 15.71 14.55 -1.94
CA MET A 148 16.07 15.81 -2.66
C MET A 148 17.21 16.56 -1.99
N THR A 149 17.30 16.52 -0.66
CA THR A 149 18.37 17.23 0.08
C THR A 149 19.73 16.53 -0.06
N ALA A 150 19.75 15.24 -0.38
CA ALA A 150 20.98 14.47 -0.55
C ALA A 150 21.58 14.55 -1.98
N SER A 151 20.85 15.10 -2.95
CA SER A 151 21.25 15.22 -4.37
C SER A 151 21.59 16.67 -4.76
N ALA A 152 21.57 17.61 -3.83
CA ALA A 152 21.96 19.01 -3.98
C ALA A 152 23.29 19.28 -3.28
#